data_94d91b2cd4c627aed7d14124346df8e9
#
_entry.id   94d91b2cd4c627aed7d14124346df8e9
#
_cell.length_a   1.000
_cell.length_b   1.000
_cell.length_c   1.000
_cell.angle_alpha   90.00
_cell.angle_beta   90.00
_cell.angle_gamma   90.00
#
_symmetry.space_group_name_H-M   'P 1'
#
loop_
_entity.id
_entity.type
_entity.pdbx_description
1 polymer ?
#
loop_
_entity_poly.entity_id
_entity_poly.type
_entity_poly.pdbx_seq_one_letter_code
_entity_poly.pdbx_strand_id
1 'polypeptide(L)'
;MTRTVIFALMAIIGSAGASAQAFADFVDLGTAGNFAVLAATTVTNTGPSVIDGGNIGLSPGTEVTGFPPGVLSPPYAFHVADAVAAQARNDLITAYAYAAGLVPALDLTGQDLGGMTLTPGVYSFDSSAQLTGTLTLDAQGDPNALFVFQMGSTLTTASNSSVVTINGGAEPGCNVYWQVGSSATLGTGTNFQGHILALTSITMNTNANILYGSVLAINGAVTLDSNQITNCVVPEASSMTLSLIGGGLLMGM
;
A
#
# COMPACT_ATOMS: atom_id res chain seq x y z
N MET A 1 -55.46 -13.86 -57.84
CA MET A 1 -54.73 -12.76 -57.13
C MET A 1 -54.35 -13.25 -55.75
N THR A 2 -53.17 -13.81 -55.60
CA THR A 2 -52.71 -14.43 -54.36
C THR A 2 -51.70 -13.45 -53.73
N ARG A 3 -52.02 -12.89 -52.56
CA ARG A 3 -51.15 -11.98 -51.79
C ARG A 3 -50.28 -12.81 -50.87
N THR A 4 -48.97 -12.81 -51.15
CA THR A 4 -47.93 -13.38 -50.24
C THR A 4 -47.63 -12.37 -49.12
N VAL A 5 -47.81 -12.78 -47.86
CA VAL A 5 -47.44 -12.02 -46.66
C VAL A 5 -46.06 -12.50 -46.23
N ILE A 6 -45.05 -11.64 -46.28
CA ILE A 6 -43.70 -11.88 -45.80
C ILE A 6 -43.65 -11.46 -44.33
N PHE A 7 -43.43 -12.42 -43.41
CA PHE A 7 -43.11 -12.12 -42.01
C PHE A 7 -41.61 -11.86 -41.88
N ALA A 8 -41.24 -10.62 -41.52
CA ALA A 8 -39.88 -10.29 -41.14
C ALA A 8 -39.65 -10.70 -39.68
N LEU A 9 -38.78 -11.67 -39.47
CA LEU A 9 -38.32 -12.08 -38.14
C LEU A 9 -37.23 -11.11 -37.69
N MET A 10 -37.54 -10.24 -36.71
CA MET A 10 -36.60 -9.29 -36.12
C MET A 10 -35.84 -10.01 -35.02
N ALA A 11 -34.57 -10.36 -35.25
CA ALA A 11 -33.67 -10.92 -34.24
C ALA A 11 -33.22 -9.82 -33.31
N ILE A 12 -33.65 -9.89 -32.01
CA ILE A 12 -33.14 -9.04 -30.97
C ILE A 12 -31.81 -9.64 -30.51
N ILE A 13 -30.71 -9.01 -30.93
CA ILE A 13 -29.37 -9.31 -30.39
C ILE A 13 -29.27 -8.61 -29.02
N GLY A 14 -29.51 -9.36 -27.97
CA GLY A 14 -29.23 -8.92 -26.59
C GLY A 14 -27.72 -8.80 -26.40
N SER A 15 -27.19 -7.58 -26.37
CA SER A 15 -25.85 -7.31 -25.90
C SER A 15 -25.81 -7.57 -24.41
N ALA A 16 -25.23 -8.70 -23.97
CA ALA A 16 -24.81 -8.88 -22.59
C ALA A 16 -23.69 -7.88 -22.34
N GLY A 17 -24.05 -6.76 -21.73
CA GLY A 17 -23.08 -5.81 -21.22
C GLY A 17 -22.31 -6.50 -20.10
N ALA A 18 -21.07 -6.90 -20.35
CA ALA A 18 -20.13 -7.18 -19.28
C ALA A 18 -19.98 -5.86 -18.50
N SER A 19 -20.51 -5.82 -17.28
CA SER A 19 -20.21 -4.76 -16.34
C SER A 19 -18.71 -4.85 -16.05
N ALA A 20 -17.92 -3.98 -16.67
CA ALA A 20 -16.55 -3.76 -16.22
C ALA A 20 -16.65 -3.31 -14.76
N GLN A 21 -16.18 -4.15 -13.84
CA GLN A 21 -16.00 -3.73 -12.47
C GLN A 21 -14.93 -2.63 -12.52
N ALA A 22 -15.33 -1.43 -12.14
CA ALA A 22 -14.36 -0.36 -11.91
C ALA A 22 -13.53 -0.81 -10.71
N PHE A 23 -12.30 -1.25 -10.96
CA PHE A 23 -11.33 -1.44 -9.89
C PHE A 23 -11.08 -0.07 -9.25
N ALA A 24 -10.93 -0.04 -7.94
CA ALA A 24 -10.50 1.17 -7.26
C ALA A 24 -9.17 1.63 -7.86
N ASP A 25 -9.09 2.91 -8.21
CA ASP A 25 -7.89 3.43 -8.89
C ASP A 25 -6.67 3.44 -7.96
N PHE A 26 -6.85 3.57 -6.62
CA PHE A 26 -5.79 3.52 -5.61
C PHE A 26 -6.38 3.47 -4.18
N VAL A 27 -5.54 3.13 -3.19
CA VAL A 27 -5.85 3.28 -1.76
C VAL A 27 -5.21 4.57 -1.26
N ASP A 28 -6.03 5.58 -0.97
CA ASP A 28 -5.53 6.87 -0.47
C ASP A 28 -5.08 6.74 0.99
N LEU A 29 -3.78 6.84 1.23
CA LEU A 29 -3.20 6.85 2.57
C LEU A 29 -3.32 8.22 3.25
N GLY A 30 -3.73 9.28 2.53
CA GLY A 30 -3.73 10.63 3.07
C GLY A 30 -2.37 11.03 3.63
N THR A 31 -2.35 11.68 4.78
CA THR A 31 -1.08 12.08 5.43
C THR A 31 -0.27 10.90 5.96
N ALA A 32 -0.86 9.69 6.12
CA ALA A 32 -0.12 8.49 6.47
C ALA A 32 0.88 8.06 5.38
N GLY A 33 0.64 8.44 4.12
CA GLY A 33 1.57 8.20 3.01
C GLY A 33 2.94 8.88 3.17
N ASN A 34 3.03 9.94 4.00
CA ASN A 34 4.29 10.62 4.31
C ASN A 34 5.15 9.86 5.35
N PHE A 35 4.71 8.70 5.83
CA PHE A 35 5.38 7.93 6.85
C PHE A 35 5.89 6.60 6.31
N ALA A 36 7.17 6.33 6.51
CA ALA A 36 7.76 5.01 6.28
C ALA A 36 7.43 4.05 7.44
N VAL A 37 7.33 4.61 8.66
CA VAL A 37 6.96 3.89 9.89
C VAL A 37 5.93 4.70 10.66
N LEU A 38 4.79 4.11 11.00
CA LEU A 38 3.78 4.72 11.86
C LEU A 38 3.27 3.69 12.87
N ALA A 39 3.25 4.05 14.15
CA ALA A 39 2.78 3.18 15.23
C ALA A 39 1.87 3.93 16.20
N ALA A 40 1.13 3.15 17.02
CA ALA A 40 0.29 3.74 18.06
C ALA A 40 0.91 3.69 19.46
N THR A 41 1.66 2.65 19.78
CA THR A 41 2.14 2.44 21.17
C THR A 41 3.63 2.70 21.33
N THR A 42 4.48 2.05 20.54
CA THR A 42 5.94 2.21 20.55
C THR A 42 6.53 1.98 19.17
N VAL A 43 7.66 2.61 18.89
CA VAL A 43 8.57 2.22 17.81
C VAL A 43 9.89 1.81 18.45
N THR A 44 10.27 0.55 18.28
CA THR A 44 11.52 0.02 18.82
C THR A 44 12.41 -0.48 17.69
N ASN A 45 13.70 -0.17 17.77
CA ASN A 45 14.68 -0.63 16.81
C ASN A 45 15.87 -1.26 17.50
N THR A 46 16.34 -2.36 16.95
CA THR A 46 17.60 -3.02 17.32
C THR A 46 18.49 -3.05 16.06
N GLY A 47 19.76 -2.72 16.23
CA GLY A 47 20.71 -2.73 15.12
C GLY A 47 20.59 -1.53 14.16
N PRO A 48 21.37 -1.54 13.07
CA PRO A 48 21.55 -0.39 12.18
C PRO A 48 20.46 -0.32 11.10
N SER A 49 19.18 -0.22 11.51
CA SER A 49 18.10 0.00 10.54
C SER A 49 18.25 1.35 9.83
N VAL A 50 17.87 1.38 8.55
CA VAL A 50 17.84 2.60 7.73
C VAL A 50 16.41 2.84 7.23
N ILE A 51 15.86 3.99 7.59
CA ILE A 51 14.51 4.40 7.20
C ILE A 51 14.63 5.58 6.25
N ASP A 52 14.13 5.42 5.04
CA ASP A 52 14.22 6.39 3.96
C ASP A 52 12.86 6.58 3.27
N GLY A 53 12.68 7.71 2.58
CA GLY A 53 11.47 8.01 1.81
C GLY A 53 10.27 8.43 2.66
N GLY A 54 10.38 8.55 4.01
CA GLY A 54 9.24 8.95 4.85
C GLY A 54 9.60 9.14 6.32
N ASN A 55 8.69 9.77 7.04
CA ASN A 55 8.82 10.07 8.47
C ASN A 55 8.68 8.80 9.34
N ILE A 56 9.12 8.90 10.60
CA ILE A 56 8.74 7.97 11.67
C ILE A 56 7.71 8.65 12.55
N GLY A 57 6.53 8.05 12.68
CA GLY A 57 5.40 8.57 13.45
C GLY A 57 4.99 7.66 14.61
N LEU A 58 4.57 8.30 15.71
CA LEU A 58 4.03 7.62 16.88
C LEU A 58 2.91 8.45 17.51
N SER A 59 1.71 7.89 17.62
CA SER A 59 0.56 8.54 18.27
C SER A 59 -0.49 7.49 18.69
N PRO A 60 -0.98 7.50 19.95
CA PRO A 60 -0.71 8.43 21.05
C PRO A 60 0.54 8.10 21.89
N GLY A 61 1.25 7.01 21.58
CA GLY A 61 2.47 6.62 22.30
C GLY A 61 3.58 7.68 22.24
N THR A 62 4.55 7.55 23.12
CA THR A 62 5.63 8.54 23.28
C THR A 62 7.02 7.94 23.22
N GLU A 63 7.14 6.61 23.07
CA GLU A 63 8.43 5.92 23.17
C GLU A 63 8.93 5.46 21.81
N VAL A 64 9.98 6.12 21.31
CA VAL A 64 10.76 5.71 20.14
C VAL A 64 12.18 5.41 20.61
N THR A 65 12.64 4.17 20.42
CA THR A 65 13.96 3.73 20.90
C THR A 65 14.79 3.11 19.79
N GLY A 66 16.14 3.08 20.00
CA GLY A 66 17.07 2.45 19.05
C GLY A 66 17.46 3.34 17.86
N PHE A 67 17.28 4.64 17.96
CA PHE A 67 17.75 5.64 17.00
C PHE A 67 18.66 6.67 17.70
N PRO A 68 19.99 6.45 17.73
CA PRO A 68 20.82 5.42 17.09
C PRO A 68 20.72 4.04 17.79
N PRO A 69 21.21 2.93 17.17
CA PRO A 69 21.99 2.87 15.91
C PRO A 69 21.14 2.97 14.63
N GLY A 70 19.82 2.89 14.71
CA GLY A 70 18.96 3.15 13.57
C GLY A 70 19.14 4.58 13.04
N VAL A 71 18.91 4.77 11.76
CA VAL A 71 19.05 6.05 11.06
C VAL A 71 17.75 6.38 10.33
N LEU A 72 17.26 7.60 10.51
CA LEU A 72 16.24 8.21 9.68
C LEU A 72 16.92 9.15 8.68
N SER A 73 16.75 8.90 7.37
CA SER A 73 17.38 9.69 6.32
C SER A 73 16.80 11.11 6.25
N PRO A 74 17.62 12.15 6.08
CA PRO A 74 17.12 13.50 5.81
C PRO A 74 16.39 13.55 4.44
N PRO A 75 15.35 14.39 4.27
CA PRO A 75 14.90 15.45 5.18
C PRO A 75 13.82 14.99 6.20
N TYR A 76 13.57 13.70 6.33
CA TYR A 76 12.47 13.15 7.15
C TYR A 76 12.71 13.36 8.64
N ALA A 77 11.60 13.36 9.41
CA ALA A 77 11.59 13.69 10.83
C ALA A 77 10.85 12.65 11.68
N PHE A 78 11.11 12.72 13.00
CA PHE A 78 10.33 12.01 13.99
C PHE A 78 9.12 12.88 14.40
N HIS A 79 7.92 12.31 14.32
CA HIS A 79 6.67 12.88 14.81
C HIS A 79 6.16 12.04 15.96
N VAL A 80 6.37 12.48 17.19
CA VAL A 80 6.07 11.70 18.40
C VAL A 80 5.05 12.42 19.26
N ALA A 81 3.87 11.82 19.40
CA ALA A 81 2.73 12.35 20.15
C ALA A 81 2.32 13.77 19.71
N ASP A 82 2.58 14.14 18.48
CA ASP A 82 2.21 15.44 17.90
C ASP A 82 0.98 15.35 16.99
N ALA A 83 0.50 16.52 16.55
CA ALA A 83 -0.69 16.60 15.72
C ALA A 83 -0.49 15.97 14.32
N VAL A 84 0.75 15.94 13.81
CA VAL A 84 1.07 15.38 12.48
C VAL A 84 0.93 13.85 12.52
N ALA A 85 1.53 13.20 13.52
CA ALA A 85 1.37 11.76 13.72
C ALA A 85 -0.08 11.37 14.07
N ALA A 86 -0.79 12.21 14.85
CA ALA A 86 -2.19 11.96 15.18
C ALA A 86 -3.09 12.01 13.94
N GLN A 87 -2.87 12.98 13.04
CA GLN A 87 -3.62 13.08 11.78
C GLN A 87 -3.29 11.88 10.87
N ALA A 88 -2.01 11.55 10.71
CA ALA A 88 -1.58 10.40 9.90
C ALA A 88 -2.23 9.09 10.38
N ARG A 89 -2.34 8.90 11.70
CA ARG A 89 -3.04 7.73 12.23
C ARG A 89 -4.54 7.72 11.89
N ASN A 90 -5.21 8.87 11.91
CA ASN A 90 -6.62 8.97 11.52
C ASN A 90 -6.81 8.65 10.03
N ASP A 91 -5.93 9.15 9.18
CA ASP A 91 -5.95 8.87 7.75
C ASP A 91 -5.66 7.38 7.48
N LEU A 92 -4.71 6.78 8.22
CA LEU A 92 -4.44 5.34 8.17
C LEU A 92 -5.68 4.51 8.51
N ILE A 93 -6.46 4.89 9.53
CA ILE A 93 -7.70 4.20 9.89
C ILE A 93 -8.70 4.25 8.73
N THR A 94 -8.78 5.40 8.06
CA THR A 94 -9.67 5.58 6.89
C THR A 94 -9.21 4.72 5.71
N ALA A 95 -7.92 4.74 5.39
CA ALA A 95 -7.32 3.93 4.33
C ALA A 95 -7.47 2.42 4.59
N TYR A 96 -7.26 1.99 5.83
CA TYR A 96 -7.46 0.61 6.25
C TYR A 96 -8.91 0.15 6.04
N ALA A 97 -9.88 0.97 6.48
CA ALA A 97 -11.30 0.66 6.34
C ALA A 97 -11.72 0.60 4.86
N TYR A 98 -11.17 1.51 4.04
CA TYR A 98 -11.40 1.51 2.59
C TYR A 98 -10.82 0.22 1.95
N ALA A 99 -9.55 -0.11 2.23
CA ALA A 99 -8.93 -1.32 1.71
C ALA A 99 -9.67 -2.60 2.13
N ALA A 100 -10.16 -2.68 3.38
CA ALA A 100 -10.95 -3.79 3.89
C ALA A 100 -12.35 -3.89 3.26
N GLY A 101 -12.89 -2.78 2.75
CA GLY A 101 -14.22 -2.70 2.13
C GLY A 101 -14.24 -2.99 0.62
N LEU A 102 -13.10 -3.15 -0.03
CA LEU A 102 -13.03 -3.48 -1.45
C LEU A 102 -13.55 -4.90 -1.70
N VAL A 103 -14.20 -5.08 -2.85
CA VAL A 103 -14.75 -6.40 -3.22
C VAL A 103 -13.62 -7.30 -3.71
N PRO A 104 -13.36 -8.45 -3.06
CA PRO A 104 -12.32 -9.37 -3.52
C PRO A 104 -12.67 -9.98 -4.87
N ALA A 105 -11.67 -10.05 -5.74
CA ALA A 105 -11.75 -10.78 -7.02
C ALA A 105 -11.48 -12.27 -6.83
N LEU A 106 -10.67 -12.64 -5.82
CA LEU A 106 -10.29 -14.03 -5.56
C LEU A 106 -10.06 -14.24 -4.05
N ASP A 107 -10.66 -15.32 -3.53
CA ASP A 107 -10.38 -15.82 -2.18
C ASP A 107 -9.21 -16.82 -2.22
N LEU A 108 -8.18 -16.53 -1.43
CA LEU A 108 -6.96 -17.34 -1.28
C LEU A 108 -6.86 -17.97 0.11
N THR A 109 -7.97 -18.07 0.85
CA THR A 109 -7.99 -18.65 2.20
C THR A 109 -7.37 -20.04 2.23
N GLY A 110 -6.40 -20.23 3.14
CA GLY A 110 -5.69 -21.49 3.31
C GLY A 110 -4.58 -21.77 2.30
N GLN A 111 -4.30 -20.84 1.38
CA GLN A 111 -3.21 -20.98 0.42
C GLN A 111 -1.98 -20.20 0.89
N ASP A 112 -0.78 -20.72 0.56
CA ASP A 112 0.49 -20.01 0.70
C ASP A 112 0.72 -19.18 -0.56
N LEU A 113 1.07 -17.91 -0.39
CA LEU A 113 1.36 -16.99 -1.49
C LEU A 113 2.65 -17.33 -2.26
N GLY A 114 3.53 -18.15 -1.66
CA GLY A 114 4.81 -18.52 -2.26
C GLY A 114 4.66 -19.30 -3.55
N GLY A 115 5.42 -18.89 -4.56
CA GLY A 115 5.38 -19.45 -5.92
C GLY A 115 4.20 -18.98 -6.77
N MET A 116 3.29 -18.16 -6.24
CA MET A 116 2.19 -17.61 -7.02
C MET A 116 2.65 -16.46 -7.92
N THR A 117 1.98 -16.32 -9.06
CA THR A 117 2.01 -15.11 -9.89
C THR A 117 0.59 -14.55 -9.95
N LEU A 118 0.41 -13.34 -9.45
CA LEU A 118 -0.90 -12.69 -9.37
C LEU A 118 -0.92 -11.44 -10.27
N THR A 119 -2.08 -11.14 -10.82
CA THR A 119 -2.34 -9.96 -11.65
C THR A 119 -3.03 -8.87 -10.82
N PRO A 120 -3.17 -7.61 -11.32
CA PRO A 120 -3.84 -6.56 -10.57
C PRO A 120 -5.23 -6.98 -10.07
N GLY A 121 -5.52 -6.71 -8.80
CA GLY A 121 -6.78 -7.10 -8.19
C GLY A 121 -6.80 -7.05 -6.67
N VAL A 122 -7.95 -7.44 -6.10
CA VAL A 122 -8.19 -7.55 -4.68
C VAL A 122 -8.27 -9.03 -4.31
N TYR A 123 -7.46 -9.45 -3.35
CA TYR A 123 -7.33 -10.83 -2.88
C TYR A 123 -7.71 -10.92 -1.41
N SER A 124 -8.49 -11.91 -1.02
CA SER A 124 -8.93 -12.06 0.37
C SER A 124 -8.46 -13.36 1.02
N PHE A 125 -8.34 -13.31 2.33
CA PHE A 125 -8.09 -14.43 3.23
C PHE A 125 -9.02 -14.26 4.43
N ASP A 126 -9.95 -15.19 4.66
CA ASP A 126 -10.84 -15.16 5.83
C ASP A 126 -10.08 -15.25 7.16
N SER A 127 -8.83 -15.72 7.11
CA SER A 127 -7.95 -15.89 8.27
C SER A 127 -6.57 -15.28 8.02
N SER A 128 -5.51 -15.96 8.41
CA SER A 128 -4.12 -15.54 8.20
C SER A 128 -3.65 -15.85 6.79
N ALA A 129 -2.79 -14.96 6.25
CA ALA A 129 -2.02 -15.23 5.05
C ALA A 129 -0.58 -15.58 5.40
N GLN A 130 0.01 -16.47 4.61
CA GLN A 130 1.41 -16.88 4.72
C GLN A 130 2.12 -16.71 3.38
N LEU A 131 3.39 -16.33 3.45
CA LEU A 131 4.28 -16.26 2.30
C LEU A 131 5.53 -17.08 2.57
N THR A 132 5.73 -18.16 1.80
CA THR A 132 6.94 -18.99 1.85
C THR A 132 7.62 -18.99 0.48
N GLY A 133 8.76 -18.33 0.36
CA GLY A 133 9.45 -18.12 -0.91
C GLY A 133 9.02 -16.85 -1.63
N THR A 134 8.81 -16.88 -2.93
CA THR A 134 8.56 -15.68 -3.74
C THR A 134 7.13 -15.58 -4.21
N LEU A 135 6.48 -14.43 -3.96
CA LEU A 135 5.26 -13.99 -4.62
C LEU A 135 5.64 -13.05 -5.77
N THR A 136 5.14 -13.31 -6.96
CA THR A 136 5.29 -12.44 -8.11
C THR A 136 3.99 -11.70 -8.40
N LEU A 137 4.05 -10.37 -8.48
CA LEU A 137 2.95 -9.49 -8.86
C LEU A 137 3.21 -9.00 -10.28
N ASP A 138 2.45 -9.51 -11.25
CA ASP A 138 2.58 -9.11 -12.65
C ASP A 138 1.63 -7.95 -12.95
N ALA A 139 2.17 -6.75 -13.06
CA ALA A 139 1.42 -5.54 -13.35
C ALA A 139 0.91 -5.45 -14.80
N GLN A 140 1.23 -6.44 -15.64
CA GLN A 140 0.74 -6.55 -17.02
C GLN A 140 1.02 -5.32 -17.91
N GLY A 141 2.05 -4.55 -17.59
CA GLY A 141 2.43 -3.34 -18.30
C GLY A 141 1.70 -2.07 -17.84
N ASP A 142 0.85 -2.16 -16.83
CA ASP A 142 0.20 -1.00 -16.23
C ASP A 142 1.06 -0.43 -15.08
N PRO A 143 1.60 0.80 -15.20
CA PRO A 143 2.36 1.43 -14.13
C PRO A 143 1.52 1.76 -12.89
N ASN A 144 0.19 1.79 -13.01
CA ASN A 144 -0.75 2.06 -11.93
C ASN A 144 -1.45 0.79 -11.41
N ALA A 145 -0.95 -0.39 -11.77
CA ALA A 145 -1.53 -1.67 -11.36
C ALA A 145 -1.72 -1.73 -9.84
N LEU A 146 -2.95 -1.94 -9.40
CA LEU A 146 -3.32 -2.01 -7.99
C LEU A 146 -3.40 -3.47 -7.53
N PHE A 147 -2.73 -3.76 -6.41
CA PHE A 147 -2.83 -5.03 -5.69
C PHE A 147 -3.25 -4.77 -4.25
N VAL A 148 -4.35 -5.37 -3.83
CA VAL A 148 -4.83 -5.29 -2.45
C VAL A 148 -5.00 -6.68 -1.88
N PHE A 149 -4.40 -6.92 -0.72
CA PHE A 149 -4.51 -8.18 0.02
C PHE A 149 -5.25 -7.90 1.33
N GLN A 150 -6.40 -8.54 1.52
CA GLN A 150 -7.24 -8.40 2.71
C GLN A 150 -7.12 -9.66 3.56
N MET A 151 -6.66 -9.53 4.81
CA MET A 151 -6.52 -10.65 5.73
C MET A 151 -7.40 -10.46 6.94
N GLY A 152 -8.22 -11.46 7.26
CA GLY A 152 -9.05 -11.47 8.47
C GLY A 152 -8.25 -11.58 9.76
N SER A 153 -6.97 -12.02 9.69
CA SER A 153 -6.09 -12.17 10.85
C SER A 153 -4.66 -11.70 10.55
N THR A 154 -3.65 -12.57 10.63
CA THR A 154 -2.23 -12.20 10.56
C THR A 154 -1.65 -12.34 9.15
N LEU A 155 -0.59 -11.55 8.88
CA LEU A 155 0.34 -11.79 7.79
C LEU A 155 1.66 -12.32 8.38
N THR A 156 2.17 -13.44 7.85
CA THR A 156 3.47 -13.97 8.26
C THR A 156 4.28 -14.37 7.04
N THR A 157 5.53 -13.91 6.95
CA THR A 157 6.45 -14.40 5.93
C THR A 157 7.48 -15.33 6.55
N ALA A 158 7.83 -16.39 5.85
CA ALA A 158 8.97 -17.24 6.22
C ALA A 158 10.29 -16.49 5.98
N SER A 159 11.39 -16.97 6.56
CA SER A 159 12.71 -16.37 6.33
C SER A 159 13.10 -16.43 4.84
N ASN A 160 13.73 -15.35 4.37
CA ASN A 160 14.16 -15.16 2.97
C ASN A 160 13.02 -15.24 1.94
N SER A 161 11.79 -14.97 2.35
CA SER A 161 10.67 -14.79 1.42
C SER A 161 10.79 -13.46 0.68
N SER A 162 10.11 -13.34 -0.46
CA SER A 162 10.11 -12.10 -1.23
C SER A 162 8.77 -11.81 -1.90
N VAL A 163 8.47 -10.52 -2.05
CA VAL A 163 7.45 -10.01 -2.95
C VAL A 163 8.15 -9.25 -4.05
N VAL A 164 7.86 -9.59 -5.29
CA VAL A 164 8.50 -8.98 -6.48
C VAL A 164 7.40 -8.56 -7.46
N THR A 165 7.42 -7.30 -7.86
CA THR A 165 6.54 -6.80 -8.92
C THR A 165 7.29 -6.76 -10.24
N ILE A 166 6.67 -7.28 -11.29
CA ILE A 166 7.19 -7.30 -12.66
C ILE A 166 6.25 -6.57 -13.60
N ASN A 167 6.77 -6.11 -14.74
CA ASN A 167 6.00 -5.43 -15.78
C ASN A 167 5.24 -4.18 -15.27
N GLY A 168 5.74 -3.50 -14.22
CA GLY A 168 5.15 -2.32 -13.62
C GLY A 168 5.94 -1.04 -13.92
N GLY A 169 5.62 0.04 -13.17
CA GLY A 169 6.30 1.32 -13.23
C GLY A 169 7.68 1.34 -12.53
N ALA A 170 8.22 2.54 -12.31
CA ALA A 170 9.52 2.73 -11.67
C ALA A 170 9.53 2.38 -10.17
N GLU A 171 8.40 2.53 -9.49
CA GLU A 171 8.20 2.25 -8.07
C GLU A 171 7.06 1.24 -7.89
N PRO A 172 7.28 -0.02 -8.27
CA PRO A 172 6.20 -0.98 -8.49
C PRO A 172 5.47 -1.41 -7.20
N GLY A 173 6.08 -1.21 -6.01
CA GLY A 173 5.44 -1.50 -4.72
C GLY A 173 4.43 -0.45 -4.25
N CYS A 174 4.43 0.74 -4.84
CA CYS A 174 3.64 1.87 -4.34
C CYS A 174 2.12 1.69 -4.45
N ASN A 175 1.66 0.79 -5.29
CA ASN A 175 0.25 0.42 -5.43
C ASN A 175 -0.04 -0.99 -4.89
N VAL A 176 0.77 -1.49 -3.96
CA VAL A 176 0.57 -2.78 -3.29
C VAL A 176 0.20 -2.52 -1.82
N TYR A 177 -0.97 -2.98 -1.40
CA TYR A 177 -1.51 -2.75 -0.07
C TYR A 177 -1.86 -4.07 0.63
N TRP A 178 -1.38 -4.21 1.87
CA TRP A 178 -1.60 -5.38 2.72
C TRP A 178 -2.44 -4.95 3.92
N GLN A 179 -3.77 -5.08 3.82
CA GLN A 179 -4.69 -4.85 4.93
C GLN A 179 -4.69 -6.09 5.82
N VAL A 180 -4.19 -5.94 7.05
CA VAL A 180 -3.97 -7.05 7.98
C VAL A 180 -4.87 -6.91 9.20
N GLY A 181 -5.79 -7.86 9.39
CA GLY A 181 -6.82 -7.84 10.43
C GLY A 181 -6.29 -7.98 11.86
N SER A 182 -5.00 -8.28 12.04
CA SER A 182 -4.32 -8.32 13.32
C SER A 182 -2.88 -7.80 13.18
N SER A 183 -1.88 -8.65 13.34
CA SER A 183 -0.46 -8.29 13.29
C SER A 183 0.24 -8.84 12.06
N ALA A 184 1.27 -8.14 11.59
CA ALA A 184 2.17 -8.63 10.55
C ALA A 184 3.53 -8.99 11.14
N THR A 185 4.12 -10.09 10.66
CA THR A 185 5.49 -10.49 10.99
C THR A 185 6.25 -10.83 9.73
N LEU A 186 7.28 -10.05 9.42
CA LEU A 186 8.20 -10.37 8.34
C LEU A 186 9.36 -11.18 8.89
N GLY A 187 9.55 -12.38 8.34
CA GLY A 187 10.63 -13.29 8.71
C GLY A 187 12.01 -12.74 8.34
N THR A 188 13.04 -13.25 9.00
CA THR A 188 14.44 -12.85 8.79
C THR A 188 14.83 -12.85 7.31
N GLY A 189 15.43 -11.75 6.84
CA GLY A 189 15.89 -11.64 5.46
C GLY A 189 14.79 -11.55 4.40
N THR A 190 13.54 -11.31 4.79
CA THR A 190 12.44 -11.08 3.83
C THR A 190 12.68 -9.79 3.04
N ASN A 191 12.51 -9.84 1.71
CA ASN A 191 12.46 -8.66 0.85
C ASN A 191 11.02 -8.41 0.41
N PHE A 192 10.40 -7.40 0.97
CA PHE A 192 8.98 -7.17 0.81
C PHE A 192 8.70 -5.90 0.00
N GLN A 193 7.55 -5.83 -0.65
CA GLN A 193 7.08 -4.65 -1.38
C GLN A 193 5.67 -4.27 -0.96
N GLY A 194 5.43 -2.96 -0.87
CA GLY A 194 4.13 -2.38 -0.60
C GLY A 194 3.90 -1.92 0.84
N HIS A 195 2.73 -1.35 1.06
CA HIS A 195 2.31 -0.76 2.31
C HIS A 195 1.61 -1.79 3.20
N ILE A 196 2.12 -2.03 4.41
CA ILE A 196 1.47 -2.89 5.41
C ILE A 196 0.63 -2.02 6.32
N LEU A 197 -0.69 -2.19 6.27
CA LEU A 197 -1.69 -1.54 7.12
C LEU A 197 -2.18 -2.58 8.13
N ALA A 198 -1.58 -2.64 9.32
CA ALA A 198 -1.93 -3.63 10.34
C ALA A 198 -2.84 -3.05 11.42
N LEU A 199 -3.89 -3.79 11.78
CA LEU A 199 -4.79 -3.37 12.85
C LEU A 199 -4.09 -3.30 14.20
N THR A 200 -3.12 -4.21 14.44
CA THR A 200 -2.40 -4.28 15.72
C THR A 200 -0.93 -3.91 15.54
N SER A 201 -0.02 -4.84 15.48
CA SER A 201 1.43 -4.57 15.49
C SER A 201 2.13 -5.07 14.24
N ILE A 202 3.31 -4.53 13.95
CA ILE A 202 4.17 -5.01 12.89
C ILE A 202 5.54 -5.32 13.47
N THR A 203 6.05 -6.51 13.19
CA THR A 203 7.41 -6.95 13.54
C THR A 203 8.19 -7.26 12.27
N MET A 204 9.30 -6.58 12.10
CA MET A 204 10.27 -6.89 11.06
C MET A 204 11.47 -7.57 11.72
N ASN A 205 11.61 -8.87 11.51
CA ASN A 205 12.76 -9.61 12.03
C ASN A 205 14.06 -9.17 11.33
N THR A 206 15.18 -9.64 11.85
CA THR A 206 16.54 -9.24 11.44
C THR A 206 16.69 -9.25 9.92
N ASN A 207 17.12 -8.11 9.35
CA ASN A 207 17.34 -7.92 7.92
C ASN A 207 16.10 -8.12 7.02
N ALA A 208 14.88 -8.10 7.56
CA ALA A 208 13.70 -7.96 6.73
C ALA A 208 13.62 -6.54 6.17
N ASN A 209 13.31 -6.39 4.90
CA ASN A 209 13.34 -5.11 4.21
C ASN A 209 12.01 -4.82 3.53
N ILE A 210 11.66 -3.55 3.41
CA ILE A 210 10.56 -3.07 2.58
C ILE A 210 11.11 -2.13 1.51
N LEU A 211 10.77 -2.42 0.27
CA LEU A 211 11.09 -1.59 -0.88
C LEU A 211 9.79 -1.06 -1.48
N TYR A 212 9.71 0.26 -1.68
CA TYR A 212 8.51 0.95 -2.16
C TYR A 212 7.28 0.64 -1.31
N GLY A 213 7.34 1.03 -0.05
CA GLY A 213 6.24 0.80 0.88
C GLY A 213 6.53 1.26 2.30
N SER A 214 5.63 0.95 3.22
CA SER A 214 5.67 1.42 4.60
C SER A 214 5.10 0.39 5.58
N VAL A 215 5.40 0.57 6.87
CA VAL A 215 4.85 -0.22 7.98
C VAL A 215 4.00 0.67 8.88
N LEU A 216 2.69 0.47 8.81
CA LEU A 216 1.69 1.34 9.41
C LEU A 216 0.80 0.53 10.36
N ALA A 217 1.02 0.68 11.67
CA ALA A 217 0.29 -0.04 12.73
C ALA A 217 -0.73 0.89 13.41
N ILE A 218 -2.02 0.53 13.33
CA ILE A 218 -3.12 1.37 13.82
C ILE A 218 -3.18 1.44 15.34
N ASN A 219 -3.07 0.29 16.03
CA ASN A 219 -3.28 0.20 17.48
C ASN A 219 -2.09 -0.34 18.25
N GLY A 220 -1.05 -0.82 17.58
CA GLY A 220 0.06 -1.51 18.22
C GLY A 220 1.42 -0.84 17.97
N ALA A 221 2.45 -1.63 18.20
CA ALA A 221 3.86 -1.25 18.05
C ALA A 221 4.40 -1.60 16.65
N VAL A 222 5.47 -0.92 16.27
CA VAL A 222 6.37 -1.36 15.20
C VAL A 222 7.72 -1.72 15.83
N THR A 223 8.18 -2.94 15.55
CA THR A 223 9.49 -3.45 16.02
C THR A 223 10.39 -3.73 14.82
N LEU A 224 11.59 -3.18 14.87
CA LEU A 224 12.60 -3.24 13.81
C LEU A 224 13.89 -3.88 14.33
N ASP A 225 14.59 -4.59 13.44
CA ASP A 225 15.90 -5.18 13.72
C ASP A 225 16.76 -5.22 12.45
N SER A 226 17.68 -4.27 12.33
CA SER A 226 18.62 -4.18 11.18
C SER A 226 17.90 -4.15 9.82
N ASN A 227 16.81 -3.40 9.73
CA ASN A 227 15.94 -3.37 8.55
C ASN A 227 16.27 -2.20 7.62
N GLN A 228 15.94 -2.34 6.35
CA GLN A 228 15.87 -1.23 5.41
C GLN A 228 14.42 -1.03 4.97
N ILE A 229 13.91 0.20 5.15
CA ILE A 229 12.60 0.61 4.67
C ILE A 229 12.80 1.79 3.73
N THR A 230 12.37 1.65 2.48
CA THR A 230 12.32 2.73 1.50
C THR A 230 10.87 2.93 1.10
N ASN A 231 10.30 4.05 1.55
CA ASN A 231 8.91 4.40 1.22
C ASN A 231 8.82 4.92 -0.22
N CYS A 232 7.60 4.99 -0.73
CA CYS A 232 7.30 5.64 -2.00
C CYS A 232 7.58 7.13 -1.92
N VAL A 233 8.22 7.69 -2.91
CA VAL A 233 8.34 9.15 -3.01
C VAL A 233 6.96 9.69 -3.38
N VAL A 234 6.27 10.31 -2.42
CA VAL A 234 5.09 11.12 -2.73
C VAL A 234 5.60 12.37 -3.45
N PRO A 235 5.31 12.56 -4.76
CA PRO A 235 5.71 13.79 -5.41
C PRO A 235 5.06 14.93 -4.65
N GLU A 236 5.86 15.84 -4.07
CA GLU A 236 5.31 17.08 -3.54
C GLU A 236 4.48 17.71 -4.65
N ALA A 237 3.22 18.04 -4.36
CA ALA A 237 2.38 18.78 -5.30
C ALA A 237 3.19 20.01 -5.70
N SER A 238 3.80 19.95 -6.88
CA SER A 238 4.61 21.04 -7.40
C SER A 238 3.73 22.28 -7.29
N SER A 239 4.12 23.23 -6.46
CA SER A 239 3.48 24.53 -6.37
C SER A 239 3.57 25.13 -7.76
N MET A 240 2.51 24.96 -8.55
CA MET A 240 2.34 25.73 -9.78
C MET A 240 2.27 27.18 -9.33
N THR A 241 3.41 27.84 -9.35
CA THR A 241 3.45 29.29 -9.31
C THR A 241 2.71 29.75 -10.55
N LEU A 242 1.44 30.10 -10.34
CA LEU A 242 0.63 30.78 -11.36
C LEU A 242 1.31 32.11 -11.63
N SER A 243 2.21 32.14 -12.61
CA SER A 243 2.82 33.36 -13.13
C SER A 243 1.70 34.13 -13.83
N LEU A 244 1.04 35.03 -13.10
CA LEU A 244 0.19 36.02 -13.68
C LEU A 244 1.08 36.93 -14.55
N ILE A 245 1.13 36.64 -15.85
CA ILE A 245 1.65 37.56 -16.83
C ILE A 245 0.65 38.73 -16.90
N GLY A 246 0.91 39.77 -16.11
CA GLY A 246 0.23 41.01 -16.19
C GLY A 246 0.54 41.68 -17.53
N GLY A 247 -0.27 41.39 -18.55
CA GLY A 247 -0.27 42.16 -19.81
C GLY A 247 -0.75 43.56 -19.56
N GLY A 248 0.16 44.49 -19.29
CA GLY A 248 -0.14 45.92 -19.30
C GLY A 248 -0.49 46.37 -20.69
N LEU A 249 -1.76 46.71 -20.90
CA LEU A 249 -2.24 47.40 -22.10
C LEU A 249 -1.81 48.87 -22.00
N LEU A 250 -0.74 49.27 -22.66
CA LEU A 250 -0.43 50.69 -22.88
C LEU A 250 -1.26 51.17 -24.06
N MET A 251 -2.32 51.93 -23.74
CA MET A 251 -2.94 52.86 -24.71
C MET A 251 -2.04 54.07 -24.79
N GLY A 252 -1.37 54.26 -25.93
CA GLY A 252 -0.71 55.51 -26.33
C GLY A 252 -1.67 56.31 -27.20
N MET A 253 -1.74 57.57 -26.86
CA MET A 253 -2.41 58.64 -27.64
C MET A 253 -1.71 58.84 -28.99
#